data_9a4cc7c5a491d6e8c150bb9af080117e
#
_entry.id   9a4cc7c5a491d6e8c150bb9af080117e
#
_cell.length_a   1.000
_cell.length_b   1.000
_cell.length_c   1.000
_cell.angle_alpha   90.00
_cell.angle_beta   90.00
_cell.angle_gamma   90.00
#
_symmetry.space_group_name_H-M   'P 1'
#
loop_
_entity.id
_entity.type
_entity.pdbx_description
1 polymer ?
#
loop_
_entity_poly.entity_id
_entity_poly.type
_entity_poly.pdbx_seq_one_letter_code
_entity_poly.pdbx_strand_id
1 'polypeptide(L)'
;MTSQPMRDQVEDHLLTPKNSALLIIDYQPPQVSSIVSMDHRTLVANIVAVARLAKLYALPIVLSTVNVKASGSPPTIHQLTEVLAGIEELDRTTINAWEDEEFVTAVKATGRKKLIMTALWTEACLSFPALDALREGYEVYPVVDAVVGRGAWHWRPL
;
A
#
# COMPACT_ATOMS: atom_id res chain seq x y z
N MET A 1 33.44 10.04 18.02
CA MET A 1 33.11 10.50 16.65
C MET A 1 32.09 9.52 16.08
N THR A 2 30.91 9.99 15.73
CA THR A 2 29.92 9.18 15.02
C THR A 2 30.33 9.09 13.54
N SER A 3 30.36 7.88 12.97
CA SER A 3 30.62 7.72 11.55
C SER A 3 29.52 8.39 10.72
N GLN A 4 29.92 9.07 9.65
CA GLN A 4 28.97 9.68 8.71
C GLN A 4 28.49 8.61 7.72
N PRO A 5 27.21 8.59 7.34
CA PRO A 5 26.71 7.69 6.30
C PRO A 5 27.40 8.02 4.97
N MET A 6 27.83 6.99 4.25
CA MET A 6 28.47 7.15 2.94
C MET A 6 27.47 7.43 1.80
N ARG A 7 26.19 7.21 2.04
CA ARG A 7 25.13 7.35 1.03
C ARG A 7 24.17 8.47 1.39
N ASP A 8 23.74 9.21 0.39
CA ASP A 8 22.62 10.14 0.52
C ASP A 8 21.33 9.32 0.60
N GLN A 9 20.62 9.42 1.71
CA GLN A 9 19.39 8.64 1.96
C GLN A 9 18.22 9.05 1.05
N VAL A 10 18.28 10.20 0.39
CA VAL A 10 17.26 10.66 -0.56
C VAL A 10 17.53 10.03 -1.93
N GLU A 11 18.80 10.09 -2.39
CA GLU A 11 19.22 9.64 -3.71
C GLU A 11 19.64 8.16 -3.74
N ASP A 12 19.59 7.46 -2.60
CA ASP A 12 19.99 6.04 -2.52
C ASP A 12 19.14 5.18 -3.46
N HIS A 13 19.77 4.23 -4.14
CA HIS A 13 19.09 3.25 -4.97
C HIS A 13 18.23 2.24 -4.17
N LEU A 14 18.48 2.11 -2.86
CA LEU A 14 17.69 1.29 -1.94
C LEU A 14 16.51 2.08 -1.37
N LEU A 15 15.57 1.34 -0.74
CA LEU A 15 14.51 1.94 0.07
C LEU A 15 15.11 2.53 1.34
N THR A 16 14.79 3.78 1.62
CA THR A 16 15.14 4.46 2.88
C THR A 16 13.94 5.21 3.43
N PRO A 17 13.95 5.56 4.73
CA PRO A 17 12.87 6.38 5.30
C PRO A 17 12.73 7.76 4.65
N LYS A 18 13.75 8.25 3.98
CA LYS A 18 13.76 9.59 3.34
C LYS A 18 13.30 9.58 1.88
N ASN A 19 13.34 8.43 1.20
CA ASN A 19 12.99 8.35 -0.21
C ASN A 19 11.71 7.54 -0.49
N SER A 20 11.12 6.91 0.53
CA SER A 20 10.00 5.97 0.38
C SER A 20 8.72 6.47 1.05
N ALA A 21 7.57 6.06 0.50
CA ALA A 21 6.24 6.15 1.11
C ALA A 21 5.54 4.80 1.05
N LEU A 22 4.61 4.54 1.97
CA LEU A 22 3.77 3.34 1.97
C LEU A 22 2.37 3.69 1.46
N LEU A 23 1.89 2.95 0.46
CA LEU A 23 0.51 2.99 -0.01
C LEU A 23 -0.21 1.72 0.44
N ILE A 24 -1.35 1.89 1.11
CA ILE A 24 -2.22 0.79 1.59
C ILE A 24 -3.58 0.97 0.93
N ILE A 25 -3.98 0.03 0.08
CA ILE A 25 -5.16 0.17 -0.77
C ILE A 25 -6.12 -1.00 -0.56
N ASP A 26 -7.36 -0.69 -0.15
CA ASP A 26 -8.51 -1.60 -0.11
C ASP A 26 -8.41 -2.82 0.83
N TYR A 27 -7.76 -2.68 1.97
CA TYR A 27 -7.81 -3.72 3.02
C TYR A 27 -9.13 -3.65 3.80
N GLN A 28 -10.24 -3.84 3.08
CA GLN A 28 -11.60 -3.83 3.62
C GLN A 28 -12.10 -5.27 3.84
N PRO A 29 -13.04 -5.52 4.77
CA PRO A 29 -13.53 -6.86 5.06
C PRO A 29 -13.99 -7.68 3.83
N PRO A 30 -14.72 -7.09 2.83
CA PRO A 30 -15.11 -7.86 1.64
C PRO A 30 -13.92 -8.30 0.79
N GLN A 31 -12.89 -7.44 0.64
CA GLN A 31 -11.70 -7.78 -0.12
C GLN A 31 -10.90 -8.87 0.58
N VAL A 32 -10.65 -8.72 1.89
CA VAL A 32 -9.93 -9.72 2.70
C VAL A 32 -10.66 -11.07 2.67
N SER A 33 -11.99 -11.10 2.88
CA SER A 33 -12.76 -12.35 2.93
C SER A 33 -12.83 -13.09 1.59
N SER A 34 -12.60 -12.39 0.47
CA SER A 34 -12.63 -12.97 -0.88
C SER A 34 -11.34 -13.65 -1.31
N ILE A 35 -10.27 -13.53 -0.52
CA ILE A 35 -8.96 -14.11 -0.85
C ILE A 35 -9.00 -15.62 -0.68
N VAL A 36 -8.45 -16.34 -1.67
CA VAL A 36 -8.32 -17.81 -1.65
C VAL A 36 -6.88 -18.28 -1.83
N SER A 37 -5.96 -17.40 -2.20
CA SER A 37 -4.58 -17.73 -2.53
C SER A 37 -3.63 -17.68 -1.33
N MET A 38 -4.09 -17.14 -0.20
CA MET A 38 -3.32 -17.04 1.05
C MET A 38 -4.25 -17.18 2.26
N ASP A 39 -3.73 -17.67 3.36
CA ASP A 39 -4.45 -17.66 4.64
C ASP A 39 -4.72 -16.22 5.11
N HIS A 40 -5.96 -15.93 5.50
CA HIS A 40 -6.38 -14.57 5.87
C HIS A 40 -5.64 -14.03 7.11
N ARG A 41 -5.32 -14.89 8.09
CA ARG A 41 -4.58 -14.45 9.29
C ARG A 41 -3.16 -14.08 8.93
N THR A 42 -2.54 -14.85 8.04
CA THR A 42 -1.20 -14.56 7.52
C THR A 42 -1.19 -13.24 6.75
N LEU A 43 -2.15 -13.02 5.84
CA LEU A 43 -2.28 -11.77 5.11
C LEU A 43 -2.42 -10.56 6.06
N VAL A 44 -3.34 -10.66 7.02
CA VAL A 44 -3.58 -9.57 7.99
C VAL A 44 -2.36 -9.33 8.87
N ALA A 45 -1.68 -10.39 9.33
CA ALA A 45 -0.46 -10.26 10.11
C ALA A 45 0.65 -9.54 9.32
N ASN A 46 0.81 -9.89 8.05
CA ASN A 46 1.83 -9.30 7.18
C ASN A 46 1.56 -7.81 6.93
N ILE A 47 0.34 -7.44 6.54
CA ILE A 47 0.04 -6.02 6.29
C ILE A 47 0.13 -5.18 7.57
N VAL A 48 -0.27 -5.71 8.71
CA VAL A 48 -0.10 -5.05 10.02
C VAL A 48 1.38 -4.86 10.35
N ALA A 49 2.23 -5.86 10.06
CA ALA A 49 3.67 -5.73 10.26
C ALA A 49 4.27 -4.63 9.38
N VAL A 50 3.89 -4.58 8.09
CA VAL A 50 4.33 -3.53 7.15
C VAL A 50 3.90 -2.14 7.65
N ALA A 51 2.64 -1.99 8.10
CA ALA A 51 2.13 -0.73 8.63
C ALA A 51 2.89 -0.29 9.90
N ARG A 52 3.18 -1.23 10.82
CA ARG A 52 3.99 -0.96 12.01
C ARG A 52 5.41 -0.52 11.67
N LEU A 53 6.06 -1.18 10.71
CA LEU A 53 7.39 -0.78 10.23
C LEU A 53 7.36 0.62 9.62
N ALA A 54 6.37 0.95 8.80
CA ALA A 54 6.21 2.29 8.24
C ALA A 54 6.06 3.35 9.33
N LYS A 55 5.25 3.09 10.37
CA LYS A 55 5.12 3.98 11.54
C LYS A 55 6.44 4.11 12.30
N LEU A 56 7.13 3.00 12.54
CA LEU A 56 8.42 2.98 13.27
C LEU A 56 9.48 3.85 12.57
N TYR A 57 9.53 3.78 11.24
CA TYR A 57 10.47 4.57 10.43
C TYR A 57 9.93 5.92 10.00
N ALA A 58 8.75 6.32 10.50
CA ALA A 58 8.08 7.58 10.15
C ALA A 58 7.93 7.80 8.63
N LEU A 59 7.62 6.74 7.88
CA LEU A 59 7.29 6.84 6.47
C LEU A 59 5.97 7.61 6.29
N PRO A 60 5.84 8.45 5.27
CA PRO A 60 4.53 8.90 4.83
C PRO A 60 3.66 7.69 4.44
N ILE A 61 2.42 7.68 4.87
CA ILE A 61 1.45 6.60 4.60
C ILE A 61 0.23 7.22 3.92
N VAL A 62 -0.17 6.65 2.78
CA VAL A 62 -1.43 6.96 2.11
C VAL A 62 -2.32 5.73 2.23
N LEU A 63 -3.45 5.88 2.90
CA LEU A 63 -4.44 4.84 3.14
C LEU A 63 -5.68 5.13 2.30
N SER A 64 -6.12 4.16 1.50
CA SER A 64 -7.30 4.33 0.67
C SER A 64 -8.27 3.16 0.77
N THR A 65 -9.55 3.49 0.69
CA THR A 65 -10.69 2.57 0.62
C THR A 65 -11.50 2.83 -0.65
N VAL A 66 -12.41 1.91 -0.96
CA VAL A 66 -13.31 2.05 -2.10
C VAL A 66 -14.77 1.88 -1.68
N ASN A 67 -15.61 2.85 -2.11
CA ASN A 67 -17.06 2.81 -1.98
C ASN A 67 -17.60 2.73 -0.53
N VAL A 68 -16.90 3.27 0.46
CA VAL A 68 -17.42 3.36 1.84
C VAL A 68 -18.60 4.31 1.89
N LYS A 69 -18.43 5.53 1.42
CA LYS A 69 -19.50 6.57 1.41
C LYS A 69 -20.55 6.31 0.33
N ALA A 70 -20.13 5.85 -0.86
CA ALA A 70 -21.02 5.70 -2.01
C ALA A 70 -21.98 4.51 -1.92
N SER A 71 -21.54 3.37 -1.37
CA SER A 71 -22.35 2.15 -1.30
C SER A 71 -22.41 1.48 0.07
N GLY A 72 -21.84 2.11 1.11
CA GLY A 72 -21.82 1.57 2.46
C GLY A 72 -20.89 0.37 2.62
N SER A 73 -19.87 0.24 1.77
CA SER A 73 -18.82 -0.76 1.98
C SER A 73 -18.15 -0.54 3.34
N PRO A 74 -17.81 -1.59 4.10
CA PRO A 74 -17.08 -1.39 5.35
C PRO A 74 -15.74 -0.68 5.12
N PRO A 75 -15.25 0.12 6.09
CA PRO A 75 -13.95 0.77 6.03
C PRO A 75 -12.80 -0.24 6.15
N THR A 76 -11.57 0.25 6.26
CA THR A 76 -10.37 -0.55 6.51
C THR A 76 -10.55 -1.49 7.70
N ILE A 77 -9.99 -2.70 7.62
CA ILE A 77 -10.05 -3.69 8.71
C ILE A 77 -9.51 -3.13 10.02
N HIS A 78 -10.13 -3.52 11.13
CA HIS A 78 -9.84 -2.98 12.47
C HIS A 78 -8.36 -3.12 12.86
N GLN A 79 -7.73 -4.24 12.55
CA GLN A 79 -6.32 -4.48 12.86
C GLN A 79 -5.36 -3.46 12.23
N LEU A 80 -5.73 -2.89 11.08
CA LEU A 80 -4.97 -1.81 10.45
C LEU A 80 -5.32 -0.44 11.05
N THR A 81 -6.59 -0.15 11.28
CA THR A 81 -7.00 1.16 11.83
C THR A 81 -6.44 1.40 13.22
N GLU A 82 -6.27 0.35 14.04
CA GLU A 82 -5.57 0.45 15.32
C GLU A 82 -4.11 0.93 15.17
N VAL A 83 -3.38 0.36 14.22
CA VAL A 83 -1.97 0.73 13.96
C VAL A 83 -1.88 2.10 13.30
N LEU A 84 -2.82 2.41 12.40
CA LEU A 84 -2.85 3.61 11.59
C LEU A 84 -3.65 4.77 12.22
N ALA A 85 -3.89 4.73 13.54
CA ALA A 85 -4.61 5.79 14.23
C ALA A 85 -4.03 7.18 13.86
N GLY A 86 -4.92 8.08 13.42
CA GLY A 86 -4.57 9.42 12.97
C GLY A 86 -4.17 9.53 11.49
N ILE A 87 -4.12 8.43 10.74
CA ILE A 87 -4.01 8.45 9.27
C ILE A 87 -5.41 8.53 8.68
N GLU A 88 -5.62 9.49 7.79
CA GLU A 88 -6.89 9.68 7.08
C GLU A 88 -7.11 8.56 6.05
N GLU A 89 -8.33 8.03 5.99
CA GLU A 89 -8.77 7.12 4.94
C GLU A 89 -9.35 7.90 3.77
N LEU A 90 -8.71 7.81 2.61
CA LEU A 90 -9.19 8.42 1.37
C LEU A 90 -10.17 7.45 0.70
N ASP A 91 -11.45 7.75 0.75
CA ASP A 91 -12.50 6.90 0.16
C ASP A 91 -12.81 7.34 -1.27
N ARG A 92 -12.61 6.44 -2.21
CA ARG A 92 -12.83 6.66 -3.63
C ARG A 92 -13.93 5.77 -4.21
N THR A 93 -14.34 6.05 -5.44
CA THR A 93 -15.30 5.22 -6.19
C THR A 93 -14.66 4.50 -7.39
N THR A 94 -13.47 4.89 -7.79
CA THR A 94 -12.72 4.27 -8.88
C THR A 94 -12.05 2.97 -8.43
N ILE A 95 -11.96 1.98 -9.32
CA ILE A 95 -11.20 0.73 -9.05
C ILE A 95 -9.71 1.04 -9.03
N ASN A 96 -9.23 1.80 -10.01
CA ASN A 96 -7.86 2.27 -10.06
C ASN A 96 -7.69 3.49 -9.15
N ALA A 97 -6.93 3.36 -8.08
CA ALA A 97 -6.69 4.46 -7.15
C ALA A 97 -5.97 5.65 -7.82
N TRP A 98 -5.22 5.42 -8.89
CA TRP A 98 -4.53 6.48 -9.63
C TRP A 98 -5.47 7.36 -10.48
N GLU A 99 -6.72 6.95 -10.67
CA GLU A 99 -7.78 7.74 -11.32
C GLU A 99 -8.54 8.64 -10.33
N ASP A 100 -8.17 8.62 -9.05
CA ASP A 100 -8.75 9.45 -8.01
C ASP A 100 -7.81 10.64 -7.69
N GLU A 101 -8.33 11.86 -7.80
CA GLU A 101 -7.54 13.08 -7.64
C GLU A 101 -7.03 13.26 -6.21
N GLU A 102 -7.84 12.93 -5.20
CA GLU A 102 -7.45 13.06 -3.78
C GLU A 102 -6.32 12.07 -3.46
N PHE A 103 -6.45 10.84 -3.93
CA PHE A 103 -5.41 9.84 -3.74
C PHE A 103 -4.08 10.26 -4.39
N VAL A 104 -4.09 10.64 -5.66
CA VAL A 104 -2.88 11.07 -6.39
C VAL A 104 -2.27 12.32 -5.75
N THR A 105 -3.10 13.27 -5.31
CA THR A 105 -2.64 14.46 -4.59
C THR A 105 -1.95 14.09 -3.28
N ALA A 106 -2.52 13.15 -2.50
CA ALA A 106 -1.91 12.68 -1.28
C ALA A 106 -0.57 11.97 -1.53
N VAL A 107 -0.47 11.14 -2.58
CA VAL A 107 0.79 10.51 -2.97
C VAL A 107 1.83 11.56 -3.33
N LYS A 108 1.49 12.53 -4.16
CA LYS A 108 2.38 13.64 -4.57
C LYS A 108 2.84 14.47 -3.36
N ALA A 109 1.95 14.73 -2.42
CA ALA A 109 2.24 15.47 -1.19
C ALA A 109 3.28 14.78 -0.29
N THR A 110 3.46 13.46 -0.39
CA THR A 110 4.54 12.76 0.32
C THR A 110 5.93 13.22 -0.08
N GLY A 111 6.10 13.75 -1.29
CA GLY A 111 7.38 14.11 -1.86
C GLY A 111 8.32 12.92 -2.14
N ARG A 112 7.82 11.70 -2.07
CA ARG A 112 8.61 10.47 -2.26
C ARG A 112 8.50 9.96 -3.69
N LYS A 113 9.60 9.38 -4.20
CA LYS A 113 9.64 8.77 -5.53
C LYS A 113 9.56 7.25 -5.51
N LYS A 114 9.80 6.63 -4.36
CA LYS A 114 9.74 5.18 -4.17
C LYS A 114 8.47 4.82 -3.39
N LEU A 115 7.61 4.05 -4.01
CA LEU A 115 6.32 3.68 -3.46
C LEU A 115 6.33 2.21 -3.05
N ILE A 116 6.32 1.95 -1.74
CA ILE A 116 6.04 0.62 -1.21
C ILE A 116 4.54 0.44 -1.31
N MET A 117 4.09 -0.53 -2.12
CA MET A 117 2.66 -0.69 -2.40
C MET A 117 2.11 -1.99 -1.85
N THR A 118 0.99 -1.86 -1.16
CA THR A 118 0.16 -2.97 -0.72
C THR A 118 -1.28 -2.73 -1.14
N ALA A 119 -1.93 -3.72 -1.72
CA ALA A 119 -3.30 -3.58 -2.19
C ALA A 119 -4.04 -4.91 -2.30
N LEU A 120 -5.32 -4.88 -2.17
CA LEU A 120 -6.24 -5.97 -2.48
C LEU A 120 -7.25 -5.52 -3.55
N TRP A 121 -7.28 -6.13 -4.74
CA TRP A 121 -6.57 -7.37 -5.13
C TRP A 121 -5.39 -7.03 -6.04
N THR A 122 -4.41 -7.95 -6.13
CA THR A 122 -3.21 -7.80 -6.98
C THR A 122 -3.57 -7.47 -8.44
N GLU A 123 -4.56 -8.18 -9.01
CA GLU A 123 -4.97 -8.06 -10.41
C GLU A 123 -5.63 -6.72 -10.78
N ALA A 124 -6.04 -5.92 -9.82
CA ALA A 124 -6.72 -4.65 -10.06
C ALA A 124 -6.14 -3.51 -9.21
N CYS A 125 -6.47 -3.48 -7.92
CA CYS A 125 -6.17 -2.37 -7.03
C CYS A 125 -4.66 -2.18 -6.74
N LEU A 126 -3.83 -3.19 -7.07
CA LEU A 126 -2.38 -3.05 -7.12
C LEU A 126 -1.91 -2.74 -8.54
N SER A 127 -2.27 -3.59 -9.52
CA SER A 127 -1.65 -3.56 -10.86
C SER A 127 -1.93 -2.26 -11.60
N PHE A 128 -3.16 -1.74 -11.56
CA PHE A 128 -3.49 -0.52 -12.30
C PHE A 128 -2.77 0.71 -11.74
N PRO A 129 -2.86 1.04 -10.44
CA PRO A 129 -2.15 2.20 -9.92
C PRO A 129 -0.62 2.03 -9.97
N ALA A 130 -0.10 0.80 -9.90
CA ALA A 130 1.33 0.56 -10.06
C ALA A 130 1.83 0.91 -11.47
N LEU A 131 1.08 0.52 -12.51
CA LEU A 131 1.41 0.85 -13.90
C LEU A 131 1.36 2.36 -14.16
N ASP A 132 0.34 3.04 -13.62
CA ASP A 132 0.21 4.49 -13.76
C ASP A 132 1.32 5.23 -12.99
N ALA A 133 1.65 4.79 -11.78
CA ALA A 133 2.75 5.34 -11.01
C ALA A 133 4.10 5.21 -11.75
N LEU A 134 4.37 4.03 -12.32
CA LEU A 134 5.58 3.81 -13.14
C LEU A 134 5.62 4.74 -14.35
N ARG A 135 4.50 4.95 -15.04
CA ARG A 135 4.38 5.89 -16.17
C ARG A 135 4.67 7.33 -15.78
N GLU A 136 4.33 7.73 -14.54
CA GLU A 136 4.63 9.05 -13.98
C GLU A 136 6.05 9.15 -13.36
N GLY A 137 6.88 8.13 -13.51
CA GLY A 137 8.28 8.13 -13.09
C GLY A 137 8.51 7.81 -11.61
N TYR A 138 7.55 7.15 -10.96
CA TYR A 138 7.77 6.55 -9.63
C TYR A 138 8.47 5.21 -9.76
N GLU A 139 9.18 4.81 -8.73
CA GLU A 139 9.66 3.45 -8.53
C GLU A 139 8.68 2.69 -7.64
N VAL A 140 8.21 1.53 -8.06
CA VAL A 140 7.15 0.77 -7.37
C VAL A 140 7.70 -0.52 -6.78
N TYR A 141 7.43 -0.73 -5.51
CA TYR A 141 7.90 -1.89 -4.71
C TYR A 141 6.70 -2.60 -4.06
N PRO A 142 6.05 -3.57 -4.74
CA PRO A 142 4.97 -4.35 -4.14
C PRO A 142 5.49 -5.24 -3.00
N VAL A 143 4.74 -5.31 -1.91
CA VAL A 143 5.05 -6.21 -0.79
C VAL A 143 4.40 -7.56 -1.06
N VAL A 144 5.16 -8.52 -1.58
CA VAL A 144 4.67 -9.77 -2.18
C VAL A 144 3.80 -10.60 -1.23
N ASP A 145 4.11 -10.62 0.05
CA ASP A 145 3.38 -11.37 1.07
C ASP A 145 2.24 -10.57 1.75
N ALA A 146 2.04 -9.32 1.32
CA ALA A 146 0.92 -8.49 1.72
C ALA A 146 0.00 -8.11 0.54
N VAL A 147 0.26 -8.62 -0.66
CA VAL A 147 -0.59 -8.45 -1.84
C VAL A 147 -1.02 -9.81 -2.37
N VAL A 148 -2.32 -10.00 -2.58
CA VAL A 148 -2.88 -11.28 -3.02
C VAL A 148 -4.08 -11.06 -3.92
N GLY A 149 -4.31 -12.01 -4.82
CA GLY A 149 -5.42 -12.02 -5.75
C GLY A 149 -6.59 -12.88 -5.28
N ARG A 150 -7.73 -12.73 -5.94
CA ARG A 150 -8.92 -13.58 -5.75
C ARG A 150 -8.72 -14.98 -6.34
N GLY A 151 -7.89 -15.11 -7.37
CA GLY A 151 -7.61 -16.38 -8.03
C GLY A 151 -6.56 -17.21 -7.30
N ALA A 152 -6.62 -18.55 -7.44
CA ALA A 152 -5.56 -19.43 -7.01
C ALA A 152 -4.39 -19.34 -8.01
N TRP A 153 -3.58 -18.31 -7.94
CA TRP A 153 -2.32 -18.27 -8.66
C TRP A 153 -1.34 -19.22 -7.98
N HIS A 154 -1.26 -20.43 -8.51
CA HIS A 154 -0.18 -21.31 -8.12
C HIS A 154 1.11 -20.77 -8.74
N TRP A 155 1.92 -20.10 -7.95
CA TRP A 155 3.33 -19.96 -8.25
C TRP A 155 3.91 -21.38 -8.35
N ARG A 156 4.04 -21.88 -9.57
CA ARG A 156 4.91 -23.04 -9.81
C ARG A 156 6.31 -22.47 -10.05
N PRO A 157 7.28 -22.74 -9.17
CA PRO A 157 8.66 -22.45 -9.52
C PRO A 157 9.01 -23.26 -10.79
N LEU A 158 9.60 -22.56 -11.76
CA LEU A 158 10.20 -23.18 -12.95
C LEU A 158 11.36 -24.08 -12.54
#